data_1800fd3d7d6d1c0b6400840f2b98ed61
#
_entry.id   1800fd3d7d6d1c0b6400840f2b98ed61
#
_cell.length_a   1.000
_cell.length_b   1.000
_cell.length_c   1.000
_cell.angle_alpha   90.00
_cell.angle_beta   90.00
_cell.angle_gamma   90.00
#
_symmetry.space_group_name_H-M   'P 1'
#
loop_
_entity.id
_entity.type
_entity.pdbx_description
1 polymer ?
#
loop_
_entity_poly.entity_id
_entity_poly.type
_entity_poly.pdbx_seq_one_letter_code
_entity_poly.pdbx_strand_id
1 'polypeptide(L)'
;MNVLAGKLLAVIAVTLMVCGLAAAPPAAADTNQCAPSGVENATALPPKLATAKRPREDKYTTASVEPLSSVDAAALGLITPGTLTVGTVSEAPPNACINPAGHYTGFDNELLRAMAAKLGLRVRFVGTDFAGLLAQVSSRRFDVGSASIMATDARRRTVGFTNGYDFGYASLVVQPGSPITGFDDLAPGQRIGVVQGTVQDAYVVETLHLQPVKFPDIITAYTSLKTHQIDAWVAGGLEAMNAVRPGDPAAIVANTFSEGDFVAYAVAKDNRPLIDALNSALDAVIADATWSGLYSDWVPRPLPPDWKPGSKDALTPHLPDFAKIAEKHHRPQTGPPAPTSTLAQLRDSFLDWDLYKQVIPVLLTTGLPNTLILTVSASVIGLVVGIVLAVAGISHSRWLRWPARVYTDIFRGLPEVVIILLIGLGVGPIVGGLTHNNPYPLGIAALGLTAAAYVGEIFRAGIQSVEAGQLEASRALGLSYGSSMRLVVVPQGIRRVLPALVNQFIALLKGSALVYFLGLIAGQRELFQVGRDFNAQTGSLSPLVAAGVFYLILTIPLTHLVNYVDKRLRQGRASVEPPDQVDALASATGQEML
;
A
#
# COMPACT_ATOMS: atom_id res chain seq x y z
N MET A 1 -39.24 -9.73 12.28
CA MET A 1 -38.84 -10.02 10.89
C MET A 1 -39.11 -8.86 9.94
N ASN A 2 -40.23 -8.17 10.02
CA ASN A 2 -40.59 -7.10 9.07
C ASN A 2 -39.80 -5.78 9.16
N VAL A 3 -39.21 -5.44 10.32
CA VAL A 3 -38.43 -4.20 10.50
C VAL A 3 -36.99 -4.35 9.96
N LEU A 4 -36.42 -5.56 10.00
CA LEU A 4 -35.08 -5.81 9.42
C LEU A 4 -35.12 -5.83 7.89
N ALA A 5 -36.15 -6.42 7.30
CA ALA A 5 -36.35 -6.43 5.86
C ALA A 5 -36.54 -5.01 5.31
N GLY A 6 -37.26 -4.14 6.04
CA GLY A 6 -37.45 -2.74 5.65
C GLY A 6 -36.19 -1.89 5.67
N LYS A 7 -35.29 -2.13 6.63
CA LYS A 7 -33.99 -1.40 6.69
C LYS A 7 -32.98 -1.91 5.65
N LEU A 8 -32.98 -3.21 5.37
CA LEU A 8 -32.15 -3.79 4.30
C LEU A 8 -32.63 -3.32 2.92
N LEU A 9 -33.95 -3.25 2.69
CA LEU A 9 -34.55 -2.71 1.48
C LEU A 9 -34.28 -1.20 1.34
N ALA A 10 -34.25 -0.43 2.43
CA ALA A 10 -33.91 0.99 2.38
C ALA A 10 -32.44 1.24 2.01
N VAL A 11 -31.50 0.43 2.51
CA VAL A 11 -30.08 0.52 2.11
C VAL A 11 -29.91 0.09 0.66
N ILE A 12 -30.57 -0.97 0.22
CA ILE A 12 -30.55 -1.42 -1.18
C ILE A 12 -31.26 -0.40 -2.09
N ALA A 13 -32.36 0.21 -1.66
CA ALA A 13 -33.07 1.24 -2.43
C ALA A 13 -32.26 2.53 -2.55
N VAL A 14 -31.55 2.97 -1.53
CA VAL A 14 -30.61 4.11 -1.61
C VAL A 14 -29.45 3.78 -2.55
N THR A 15 -28.95 2.56 -2.53
CA THR A 15 -27.89 2.10 -3.47
C THR A 15 -28.42 2.01 -4.90
N LEU A 16 -29.67 1.55 -5.11
CA LEU A 16 -30.31 1.47 -6.43
C LEU A 16 -30.80 2.83 -6.95
N MET A 17 -31.20 3.75 -6.08
CA MET A 17 -31.62 5.10 -6.47
C MET A 17 -30.43 5.97 -6.94
N VAL A 18 -29.24 5.71 -6.41
CA VAL A 18 -27.98 6.30 -6.89
C VAL A 18 -27.55 5.69 -8.24
N CYS A 19 -27.93 4.43 -8.53
CA CYS A 19 -27.60 3.75 -9.80
C CYS A 19 -28.57 4.07 -10.97
N GLY A 20 -29.72 4.70 -10.72
CA GLY A 20 -30.81 4.88 -11.71
C GLY A 20 -30.73 6.08 -12.65
N LEU A 21 -29.69 6.90 -12.56
CA LEU A 21 -29.60 8.21 -13.26
C LEU A 21 -28.38 8.34 -14.21
N ALA A 22 -28.03 7.31 -14.95
CA ALA A 22 -26.93 7.44 -15.91
C ALA A 22 -27.29 6.95 -17.30
N ALA A 23 -27.54 7.91 -18.21
CA ALA A 23 -27.29 7.71 -19.63
C ALA A 23 -25.79 7.57 -19.85
N ALA A 24 -25.34 6.53 -20.58
CA ALA A 24 -23.92 6.27 -20.82
C ALA A 24 -23.27 7.46 -21.56
N PRO A 25 -22.16 7.99 -21.06
CA PRO A 25 -21.34 8.92 -21.82
C PRO A 25 -20.53 8.16 -22.90
N PRO A 26 -20.08 8.85 -23.96
CA PRO A 26 -19.23 8.24 -24.97
C PRO A 26 -17.94 7.70 -24.34
N ALA A 27 -17.44 6.58 -24.87
CA ALA A 27 -16.24 5.92 -24.42
C ALA A 27 -15.10 6.93 -24.27
N ALA A 28 -14.63 7.11 -23.03
CA ALA A 28 -13.43 7.87 -22.77
C ALA A 28 -12.25 7.17 -23.45
N ALA A 29 -11.41 7.94 -24.13
CA ALA A 29 -10.16 7.43 -24.70
C ALA A 29 -9.36 6.72 -23.61
N ASP A 30 -8.72 5.61 -23.99
CA ASP A 30 -7.91 4.75 -23.13
C ASP A 30 -6.98 5.59 -22.22
N THR A 31 -7.36 5.72 -20.94
CA THR A 31 -6.68 6.56 -19.97
C THR A 31 -5.53 5.83 -19.29
N ASN A 32 -5.07 4.72 -19.87
CA ASN A 32 -3.99 3.92 -19.31
C ASN A 32 -2.67 4.71 -19.28
N GLN A 33 -2.31 5.18 -18.09
CA GLN A 33 -1.06 5.91 -17.86
C GLN A 33 0.16 5.01 -17.98
N CYS A 34 -0.02 3.69 -17.79
CA CYS A 34 1.02 2.69 -17.84
C CYS A 34 1.12 2.06 -19.23
N ALA A 35 1.47 2.86 -20.22
CA ALA A 35 1.68 2.40 -21.58
C ALA A 35 2.82 3.18 -22.24
N PRO A 36 3.59 2.53 -23.13
CA PRO A 36 4.58 3.23 -23.94
C PRO A 36 3.88 4.28 -24.81
N SER A 37 4.48 5.46 -24.92
CA SER A 37 3.94 6.55 -25.74
C SER A 37 4.19 6.37 -27.24
N GLY A 38 4.98 5.37 -27.60
CA GLY A 38 5.22 5.01 -29.00
C GLY A 38 6.21 5.91 -29.73
N VAL A 39 6.13 5.91 -31.06
CA VAL A 39 7.12 6.53 -31.98
C VAL A 39 7.30 8.04 -31.76
N GLU A 40 6.37 8.73 -31.14
CA GLU A 40 6.46 10.17 -30.88
C GLU A 40 7.65 10.54 -30.00
N ASN A 41 8.13 9.62 -29.15
CA ASN A 41 9.28 9.83 -28.28
C ASN A 41 10.62 9.55 -28.95
N ALA A 42 10.64 8.93 -30.11
CA ALA A 42 11.89 8.70 -30.87
C ALA A 42 12.64 10.00 -31.18
N THR A 43 11.93 11.12 -31.30
CA THR A 43 12.51 12.45 -31.49
C THR A 43 13.15 13.02 -30.23
N ALA A 44 12.90 12.44 -29.05
CA ALA A 44 13.51 12.87 -27.80
C ALA A 44 14.97 12.42 -27.66
N LEU A 45 15.41 11.45 -28.45
CA LEU A 45 16.77 10.91 -28.42
C LEU A 45 17.70 11.63 -29.38
N PRO A 46 18.99 11.80 -29.02
CA PRO A 46 20.01 12.20 -29.98
C PRO A 46 20.03 11.22 -31.17
N PRO A 47 20.27 11.71 -32.40
CA PRO A 47 20.22 10.88 -33.61
C PRO A 47 21.07 9.60 -33.57
N LYS A 48 22.19 9.63 -32.84
CA LYS A 48 23.07 8.48 -32.67
C LYS A 48 22.46 7.35 -31.78
N LEU A 49 21.47 7.67 -30.95
CA LEU A 49 20.81 6.71 -30.05
C LEU A 49 19.43 6.27 -30.56
N ALA A 50 18.85 7.01 -31.51
CA ALA A 50 17.49 6.79 -32.02
C ALA A 50 17.33 5.65 -33.04
N THR A 51 18.40 4.94 -33.42
CA THR A 51 18.43 4.16 -34.66
C THR A 51 17.98 2.70 -34.57
N ALA A 52 17.75 2.16 -33.42
CA ALA A 52 17.42 0.72 -33.30
C ALA A 52 15.93 0.46 -33.23
N LYS A 53 15.34 -0.02 -34.31
CA LYS A 53 14.03 -0.68 -34.28
C LYS A 53 14.21 -2.08 -33.72
N ARG A 54 13.60 -2.35 -32.54
CA ARG A 54 13.63 -3.67 -31.94
C ARG A 54 12.27 -4.35 -32.05
N PRO A 55 12.23 -5.65 -32.35
CA PRO A 55 11.00 -6.41 -32.23
C PRO A 55 10.57 -6.41 -30.76
N ARG A 56 9.28 -6.24 -30.51
CA ARG A 56 8.65 -6.35 -29.19
C ARG A 56 7.80 -7.59 -29.15
N GLU A 57 7.73 -8.23 -28.00
CA GLU A 57 6.80 -9.32 -27.75
C GLU A 57 5.38 -8.79 -27.67
N ASP A 58 5.20 -7.65 -27.01
CA ASP A 58 3.96 -6.87 -26.98
C ASP A 58 4.25 -5.38 -26.76
N LYS A 59 3.21 -4.54 -26.62
CA LYS A 59 3.40 -3.10 -26.42
C LYS A 59 3.97 -2.71 -25.05
N TYR A 60 4.05 -3.63 -24.11
CA TYR A 60 4.50 -3.39 -22.73
C TYR A 60 5.81 -4.09 -22.39
N THR A 61 6.31 -4.98 -23.22
CA THR A 61 7.51 -5.75 -22.94
C THR A 61 8.71 -5.30 -23.75
N THR A 62 9.89 -5.65 -23.25
CA THR A 62 11.15 -5.46 -23.98
C THR A 62 11.28 -6.42 -25.13
N ALA A 63 12.09 -6.01 -26.10
CA ALA A 63 12.63 -6.92 -27.08
C ALA A 63 13.45 -8.05 -26.43
N SER A 64 13.46 -9.21 -27.04
CA SER A 64 14.37 -10.29 -26.70
C SER A 64 15.83 -9.84 -26.83
N VAL A 65 16.68 -10.22 -25.88
CA VAL A 65 18.10 -9.90 -25.83
C VAL A 65 18.94 -11.16 -25.65
N GLU A 66 20.12 -11.21 -26.26
CA GLU A 66 21.06 -12.32 -26.13
C GLU A 66 21.78 -12.28 -24.78
N PRO A 67 21.86 -13.41 -24.05
CA PRO A 67 22.59 -13.48 -22.80
C PRO A 67 24.10 -13.24 -22.97
N LEU A 68 24.72 -12.65 -21.94
CA LEU A 68 26.17 -12.52 -21.85
C LEU A 68 26.79 -13.86 -21.48
N SER A 69 27.78 -14.30 -22.23
CA SER A 69 28.46 -15.61 -22.02
C SER A 69 29.43 -15.62 -20.83
N SER A 70 29.74 -14.46 -20.24
CA SER A 70 30.79 -14.28 -19.23
C SER A 70 30.28 -14.21 -17.78
N VAL A 71 28.97 -14.34 -17.54
CA VAL A 71 28.39 -14.14 -16.21
C VAL A 71 28.00 -15.47 -15.57
N ASP A 72 28.60 -15.75 -14.40
CA ASP A 72 28.19 -16.85 -13.55
C ASP A 72 27.00 -16.42 -12.65
N ALA A 73 25.81 -16.80 -13.05
CA ALA A 73 24.58 -16.48 -12.30
C ALA A 73 24.55 -17.06 -10.87
N ALA A 74 25.32 -18.12 -10.59
CA ALA A 74 25.40 -18.72 -9.25
C ALA A 74 26.23 -17.87 -8.28
N ALA A 75 27.17 -17.08 -8.79
CA ALA A 75 28.04 -16.22 -7.99
C ALA A 75 27.42 -14.88 -7.59
N LEU A 76 26.22 -14.55 -8.09
CA LEU A 76 25.60 -13.22 -7.88
C LEU A 76 24.99 -13.01 -6.50
N GLY A 77 24.97 -14.01 -5.64
CA GLY A 77 24.44 -13.89 -4.26
C GLY A 77 22.94 -13.53 -4.22
N LEU A 78 22.16 -14.08 -5.15
CA LEU A 78 20.71 -13.82 -5.24
C LEU A 78 19.95 -14.53 -4.12
N ILE A 79 18.88 -13.90 -3.65
CA ILE A 79 17.95 -14.43 -2.66
C ILE A 79 17.34 -15.75 -3.15
N THR A 80 16.97 -15.81 -4.43
CA THR A 80 16.48 -17.02 -5.09
C THR A 80 17.38 -17.33 -6.28
N PRO A 81 18.11 -18.47 -6.29
CA PRO A 81 19.00 -18.79 -7.40
C PRO A 81 18.32 -18.69 -8.78
N GLY A 82 18.96 -18.01 -9.71
CA GLY A 82 18.46 -17.83 -11.09
C GLY A 82 17.26 -16.89 -11.23
N THR A 83 16.83 -16.21 -10.15
CA THR A 83 15.70 -15.28 -10.18
C THR A 83 16.04 -13.98 -9.46
N LEU A 84 16.02 -12.88 -10.18
CA LEU A 84 16.20 -11.54 -9.63
C LEU A 84 14.88 -11.08 -8.99
N THR A 85 14.87 -10.94 -7.67
CA THR A 85 13.71 -10.43 -6.92
C THR A 85 13.80 -8.92 -6.82
N VAL A 86 12.83 -8.23 -7.40
CA VAL A 86 12.84 -6.77 -7.57
C VAL A 86 11.72 -6.13 -6.78
N GLY A 87 12.08 -5.24 -5.85
CA GLY A 87 11.11 -4.32 -5.23
C GLY A 87 10.84 -3.13 -6.15
N THR A 88 9.59 -2.82 -6.40
CA THR A 88 9.20 -1.70 -7.28
C THR A 88 7.90 -1.03 -6.78
N VAL A 89 7.64 0.17 -7.24
CA VAL A 89 6.36 0.87 -7.02
C VAL A 89 5.37 0.56 -8.14
N SER A 90 4.10 0.85 -7.93
CA SER A 90 3.03 0.58 -8.90
C SER A 90 2.45 1.85 -9.54
N GLU A 91 2.78 3.03 -8.99
CA GLU A 91 2.10 4.29 -9.26
C GLU A 91 3.02 5.40 -9.80
N ALA A 92 4.15 5.07 -10.38
CA ALA A 92 5.12 6.02 -10.94
C ALA A 92 5.31 5.84 -12.47
N PRO A 93 4.23 5.92 -13.29
CA PRO A 93 4.38 5.93 -14.74
C PRO A 93 5.10 7.22 -15.19
N PRO A 94 5.89 7.19 -16.26
CA PRO A 94 6.11 6.05 -17.16
C PRO A 94 7.20 5.08 -16.70
N ASN A 95 7.83 5.29 -15.54
CA ASN A 95 9.01 4.58 -15.10
C ASN A 95 8.71 3.22 -14.47
N ALA A 96 7.80 3.19 -13.49
CA ALA A 96 7.41 1.98 -12.78
C ALA A 96 5.90 1.98 -12.53
N CYS A 97 5.17 1.04 -13.13
CA CYS A 97 3.72 0.98 -13.07
C CYS A 97 3.20 -0.43 -13.33
N ILE A 98 1.89 -0.60 -13.22
CA ILE A 98 1.21 -1.87 -13.53
C ILE A 98 0.35 -1.69 -14.78
N ASN A 99 0.51 -2.58 -15.77
CA ASN A 99 -0.29 -2.56 -16.99
C ASN A 99 -1.70 -3.17 -16.74
N PRO A 100 -2.65 -3.04 -17.68
CA PRO A 100 -3.99 -3.59 -17.53
C PRO A 100 -4.05 -5.11 -17.32
N ALA A 101 -3.00 -5.85 -17.70
CA ALA A 101 -2.87 -7.28 -17.44
C ALA A 101 -2.36 -7.59 -16.02
N GLY A 102 -2.09 -6.57 -15.19
CA GLY A 102 -1.63 -6.72 -13.83
C GLY A 102 -0.12 -6.97 -13.70
N HIS A 103 0.66 -6.75 -14.75
CA HIS A 103 2.10 -6.94 -14.74
C HIS A 103 2.83 -5.61 -14.49
N TYR A 104 3.89 -5.67 -13.67
CA TYR A 104 4.80 -4.55 -13.48
C TYR A 104 5.58 -4.28 -14.76
N THR A 105 5.56 -3.03 -15.22
CA THR A 105 6.20 -2.56 -16.44
C THR A 105 6.62 -1.08 -16.28
N GLY A 106 6.96 -0.40 -17.34
CA GLY A 106 7.51 0.96 -17.34
C GLY A 106 8.99 0.95 -17.66
N PHE A 107 9.56 2.11 -17.97
CA PHE A 107 10.94 2.22 -18.42
C PHE A 107 11.95 1.51 -17.52
N ASP A 108 11.89 1.79 -16.21
CA ASP A 108 12.82 1.20 -15.24
C ASP A 108 12.69 -0.33 -15.18
N ASN A 109 11.44 -0.82 -15.13
CA ASN A 109 11.18 -2.24 -14.98
C ASN A 109 11.50 -3.02 -16.26
N GLU A 110 11.21 -2.46 -17.44
CA GLU A 110 11.54 -3.12 -18.72
C GLU A 110 13.05 -3.08 -19.00
N LEU A 111 13.74 -2.01 -18.64
CA LEU A 111 15.20 -1.95 -18.72
C LEU A 111 15.84 -3.00 -17.80
N LEU A 112 15.37 -3.12 -16.55
CA LEU A 112 15.88 -4.11 -15.62
C LEU A 112 15.57 -5.55 -16.09
N ARG A 113 14.42 -5.76 -16.72
CA ARG A 113 14.07 -7.05 -17.35
C ARG A 113 15.05 -7.41 -18.48
N ALA A 114 15.40 -6.44 -19.34
CA ALA A 114 16.39 -6.63 -20.38
C ALA A 114 17.80 -6.93 -19.82
N MET A 115 18.20 -6.19 -18.78
CA MET A 115 19.46 -6.45 -18.08
C MET A 115 19.50 -7.82 -17.44
N ALA A 116 18.42 -8.23 -16.78
CA ALA A 116 18.29 -9.57 -16.19
C ALA A 116 18.37 -10.68 -17.28
N ALA A 117 17.74 -10.47 -18.42
CA ALA A 117 17.84 -11.39 -19.56
C ALA A 117 19.27 -11.49 -20.09
N LYS A 118 20.04 -10.38 -20.13
CA LYS A 118 21.50 -10.41 -20.42
C LYS A 118 22.29 -11.27 -19.44
N LEU A 119 21.84 -11.35 -18.18
CA LEU A 119 22.46 -12.17 -17.14
C LEU A 119 21.91 -13.60 -17.10
N GLY A 120 20.99 -13.97 -18.00
CA GLY A 120 20.32 -15.28 -17.98
C GLY A 120 19.37 -15.48 -16.80
N LEU A 121 18.89 -14.40 -16.18
CA LEU A 121 18.06 -14.42 -14.98
C LEU A 121 16.58 -14.21 -15.33
N ARG A 122 15.70 -14.88 -14.59
CA ARG A 122 14.28 -14.55 -14.54
C ARG A 122 14.07 -13.36 -13.59
N VAL A 123 13.00 -12.58 -13.79
CA VAL A 123 12.64 -11.46 -12.91
C VAL A 123 11.34 -11.74 -12.21
N ARG A 124 11.30 -11.43 -10.91
CA ARG A 124 10.09 -11.40 -10.10
C ARG A 124 9.93 -10.02 -9.47
N PHE A 125 8.98 -9.24 -9.97
CA PHE A 125 8.62 -7.95 -9.39
C PHE A 125 7.69 -8.11 -8.19
N VAL A 126 7.91 -7.27 -7.17
CA VAL A 126 7.10 -7.20 -5.95
C VAL A 126 6.83 -5.73 -5.65
N GLY A 127 5.55 -5.36 -5.57
CA GLY A 127 5.15 -3.99 -5.25
C GLY A 127 5.43 -3.64 -3.80
N THR A 128 5.92 -2.43 -3.58
CA THR A 128 6.13 -1.85 -2.25
C THR A 128 5.96 -0.33 -2.32
N ASP A 129 5.88 0.33 -1.17
CA ASP A 129 5.96 1.79 -1.12
C ASP A 129 7.41 2.27 -1.30
N PHE A 130 7.56 3.50 -1.83
CA PHE A 130 8.88 4.06 -2.10
C PHE A 130 9.69 4.27 -0.81
N ALA A 131 9.05 4.74 0.26
CA ALA A 131 9.74 5.06 1.52
C ALA A 131 10.38 3.84 2.17
N GLY A 132 9.75 2.66 2.06
CA GLY A 132 10.26 1.40 2.59
C GLY A 132 11.24 0.65 1.66
N LEU A 133 11.31 1.02 0.38
CA LEU A 133 12.02 0.25 -0.65
C LEU A 133 13.51 0.04 -0.33
N LEU A 134 14.23 1.11 0.00
CA LEU A 134 15.68 1.02 0.26
C LEU A 134 16.00 0.18 1.50
N ALA A 135 15.20 0.27 2.55
CA ALA A 135 15.35 -0.56 3.73
C ALA A 135 15.15 -2.05 3.42
N GLN A 136 14.21 -2.36 2.53
CA GLN A 136 13.94 -3.72 2.09
C GLN A 136 15.05 -4.29 1.20
N VAL A 137 15.68 -3.46 0.37
CA VAL A 137 16.90 -3.83 -0.39
C VAL A 137 18.07 -4.07 0.56
N SER A 138 18.31 -3.15 1.50
CA SER A 138 19.40 -3.27 2.49
C SER A 138 19.27 -4.52 3.35
N SER A 139 18.05 -4.90 3.74
CA SER A 139 17.77 -6.13 4.51
C SER A 139 17.70 -7.40 3.66
N ARG A 140 18.08 -7.34 2.38
CA ARG A 140 18.05 -8.47 1.43
C ARG A 140 16.65 -9.13 1.28
N ARG A 141 15.60 -8.35 1.43
CA ARG A 141 14.25 -8.77 1.04
C ARG A 141 14.09 -8.74 -0.48
N PHE A 142 14.75 -7.78 -1.13
CA PHE A 142 14.86 -7.68 -2.57
C PHE A 142 16.33 -7.71 -2.97
N ASP A 143 16.63 -8.33 -4.12
CA ASP A 143 17.95 -8.27 -4.74
C ASP A 143 18.20 -6.86 -5.28
N VAL A 144 17.15 -6.25 -5.85
CA VAL A 144 17.21 -4.94 -6.52
C VAL A 144 15.98 -4.10 -6.19
N GLY A 145 16.19 -2.80 -6.03
CA GLY A 145 15.13 -1.78 -5.99
C GLY A 145 15.06 -1.05 -7.34
N SER A 146 13.83 -0.93 -7.90
CA SER A 146 13.54 -0.31 -9.20
C SER A 146 12.35 0.65 -9.05
N ALA A 147 12.63 1.96 -8.99
CA ALA A 147 11.61 3.01 -8.83
C ALA A 147 12.21 4.41 -9.06
N SER A 148 12.92 4.63 -10.16
CA SER A 148 13.61 5.91 -10.49
C SER A 148 14.43 6.45 -9.32
N ILE A 149 15.25 5.59 -8.72
CA ILE A 149 15.94 5.92 -7.48
C ILE A 149 17.16 6.77 -7.75
N MET A 150 17.14 8.02 -7.30
CA MET A 150 18.32 8.90 -7.34
C MET A 150 19.40 8.37 -6.40
N ALA A 151 20.62 8.20 -6.92
CA ALA A 151 21.78 7.72 -6.17
C ALA A 151 22.43 8.88 -5.39
N THR A 152 21.84 9.28 -4.27
CA THR A 152 22.37 10.33 -3.41
C THR A 152 23.41 9.79 -2.41
N ASP A 153 24.31 10.65 -1.92
CA ASP A 153 25.28 10.29 -0.88
C ASP A 153 24.64 9.74 0.39
N ALA A 154 23.48 10.29 0.79
CA ALA A 154 22.72 9.81 1.93
C ALA A 154 22.28 8.35 1.73
N ARG A 155 21.75 8.02 0.55
CA ARG A 155 21.29 6.66 0.21
C ARG A 155 22.43 5.68 0.01
N ARG A 156 23.59 6.13 -0.50
CA ARG A 156 24.82 5.33 -0.64
C ARG A 156 25.38 4.83 0.72
N ARG A 157 24.98 5.45 1.81
CA ARG A 157 25.35 4.96 3.16
C ARG A 157 24.65 3.65 3.48
N THR A 158 23.45 3.43 2.97
CA THR A 158 22.59 2.28 3.29
C THR A 158 22.60 1.20 2.21
N VAL A 159 22.60 1.58 0.93
CA VAL A 159 22.57 0.65 -0.21
C VAL A 159 23.70 0.96 -1.20
N GLY A 160 24.03 -0.01 -2.06
CA GLY A 160 24.84 0.17 -3.24
C GLY A 160 23.98 0.54 -4.43
N PHE A 161 24.60 1.10 -5.47
CA PHE A 161 23.94 1.49 -6.71
C PHE A 161 24.68 0.97 -7.92
N THR A 162 23.93 0.70 -9.00
CA THR A 162 24.48 0.51 -10.34
C THR A 162 24.99 1.83 -10.90
N ASN A 163 25.60 1.81 -12.08
CA ASN A 163 25.81 3.01 -12.89
C ASN A 163 24.44 3.63 -13.26
N GLY A 164 24.46 4.92 -13.59
CA GLY A 164 23.25 5.67 -13.93
C GLY A 164 22.63 5.22 -15.24
N TYR A 165 21.34 4.94 -15.24
CA TYR A 165 20.61 4.63 -16.47
C TYR A 165 19.69 5.76 -16.92
N ASP A 166 19.43 6.74 -16.06
CA ASP A 166 18.66 7.95 -16.35
C ASP A 166 19.12 9.09 -15.42
N PHE A 167 18.60 10.30 -15.64
CA PHE A 167 18.78 11.46 -14.77
C PHE A 167 17.45 11.92 -14.20
N GLY A 168 17.47 12.62 -13.06
CA GLY A 168 16.28 13.15 -12.42
C GLY A 168 16.33 14.67 -12.26
N TYR A 169 15.16 15.27 -12.12
CA TYR A 169 14.97 16.68 -11.78
C TYR A 169 13.65 16.83 -11.03
N ALA A 170 13.48 17.94 -10.32
CA ALA A 170 12.23 18.27 -9.67
C ALA A 170 11.40 19.22 -10.54
N SER A 171 10.10 19.02 -10.55
CA SER A 171 9.11 19.90 -11.18
C SER A 171 8.18 20.50 -10.14
N LEU A 172 7.87 21.77 -10.30
CA LEU A 172 6.88 22.48 -9.48
C LEU A 172 5.55 22.52 -10.23
N VAL A 173 4.54 21.92 -9.64
CA VAL A 173 3.18 21.83 -10.21
C VAL A 173 2.24 22.65 -9.35
N VAL A 174 1.42 23.48 -9.97
CA VAL A 174 0.46 24.36 -9.30
C VAL A 174 -0.89 24.35 -10.00
N GLN A 175 -1.92 24.84 -9.31
CA GLN A 175 -3.24 25.07 -9.88
C GLN A 175 -3.26 26.34 -10.75
N PRO A 176 -4.19 26.45 -11.72
CA PRO A 176 -4.40 27.65 -12.50
C PRO A 176 -4.71 28.86 -11.60
N GLY A 177 -4.09 30.00 -11.93
CA GLY A 177 -4.28 31.23 -11.14
C GLY A 177 -3.51 31.25 -9.82
N SER A 178 -2.66 30.24 -9.56
CA SER A 178 -1.71 30.29 -8.44
C SER A 178 -0.77 31.47 -8.59
N PRO A 179 -0.44 32.19 -7.52
CA PRO A 179 0.61 33.23 -7.54
C PRO A 179 2.01 32.63 -7.60
N ILE A 180 2.16 31.31 -7.42
CA ILE A 180 3.44 30.61 -7.44
C ILE A 180 3.82 30.35 -8.89
N THR A 181 4.94 30.92 -9.33
CA THR A 181 5.48 30.82 -10.70
C THR A 181 6.85 30.13 -10.75
N GLY A 182 7.49 29.94 -9.58
CA GLY A 182 8.81 29.32 -9.47
C GLY A 182 9.08 28.83 -8.04
N PHE A 183 10.20 28.13 -7.89
CA PHE A 183 10.63 27.64 -6.58
C PHE A 183 10.95 28.77 -5.59
N ASP A 184 11.36 29.93 -6.09
CA ASP A 184 11.65 31.12 -5.26
C ASP A 184 10.39 31.75 -4.65
N ASP A 185 9.20 31.43 -5.18
CA ASP A 185 7.93 31.92 -4.64
C ASP A 185 7.41 31.05 -3.49
N LEU A 186 8.07 29.91 -3.23
CA LEU A 186 7.69 29.01 -2.14
C LEU A 186 8.08 29.62 -0.80
N ALA A 187 7.12 29.74 0.13
CA ALA A 187 7.28 30.43 1.40
C ALA A 187 6.67 29.64 2.57
N PRO A 188 7.13 29.90 3.82
CA PRO A 188 6.52 29.34 5.01
C PRO A 188 5.01 29.65 5.09
N GLY A 189 4.22 28.64 5.46
CA GLY A 189 2.77 28.75 5.54
C GLY A 189 2.01 28.27 4.30
N GLN A 190 2.69 28.09 3.17
CA GLN A 190 2.12 27.40 2.01
C GLN A 190 2.13 25.89 2.23
N ARG A 191 1.10 25.20 1.73
CA ARG A 191 0.96 23.74 1.80
C ARG A 191 1.65 23.11 0.58
N ILE A 192 2.91 22.77 0.72
CA ILE A 192 3.72 22.21 -0.35
C ILE A 192 3.67 20.67 -0.23
N GLY A 193 3.11 19.99 -1.21
CA GLY A 193 3.04 18.52 -1.24
C GLY A 193 4.30 17.90 -1.79
N VAL A 194 4.73 16.79 -1.21
CA VAL A 194 5.82 15.93 -1.69
C VAL A 194 5.48 14.48 -1.44
N VAL A 195 6.10 13.55 -2.17
CA VAL A 195 6.07 12.12 -1.82
C VAL A 195 7.17 11.85 -0.79
N GLN A 196 6.79 11.20 0.30
CA GLN A 196 7.69 10.94 1.43
C GLN A 196 8.92 10.12 1.03
N GLY A 197 10.10 10.54 1.51
CA GLY A 197 11.36 9.83 1.29
C GLY A 197 11.97 10.02 -0.10
N THR A 198 11.37 10.85 -0.95
CA THR A 198 11.94 11.23 -2.25
C THR A 198 13.03 12.28 -2.11
N VAL A 199 13.81 12.52 -3.16
CA VAL A 199 14.76 13.64 -3.18
C VAL A 199 14.05 14.99 -3.21
N GLN A 200 12.82 15.05 -3.71
CA GLN A 200 11.97 16.24 -3.66
C GLN A 200 11.54 16.58 -2.23
N ASP A 201 11.27 15.55 -1.40
CA ASP A 201 11.02 15.75 0.04
C ASP A 201 12.26 16.34 0.71
N ALA A 202 13.45 15.75 0.48
CA ALA A 202 14.71 16.26 1.00
C ALA A 202 15.00 17.69 0.49
N TYR A 203 14.77 17.96 -0.78
CA TYR A 203 14.98 19.29 -1.37
C TYR A 203 14.12 20.38 -0.70
N VAL A 204 12.83 20.10 -0.48
CA VAL A 204 11.94 21.08 0.19
C VAL A 204 12.36 21.30 1.65
N VAL A 205 12.79 20.26 2.36
CA VAL A 205 13.19 20.36 3.77
C VAL A 205 14.59 20.96 3.94
N GLU A 206 15.57 20.45 3.18
CA GLU A 206 17.00 20.73 3.42
C GLU A 206 17.50 21.94 2.60
N THR A 207 16.97 22.17 1.40
CA THR A 207 17.40 23.26 0.52
C THR A 207 16.49 24.48 0.65
N LEU A 208 15.16 24.28 0.60
CA LEU A 208 14.22 25.39 0.72
C LEU A 208 13.90 25.74 2.17
N HIS A 209 14.28 24.90 3.12
CA HIS A 209 14.00 25.08 4.57
C HIS A 209 12.51 25.21 4.88
N LEU A 210 11.65 24.50 4.13
CA LEU A 210 10.20 24.53 4.29
C LEU A 210 9.70 23.19 4.86
N GLN A 211 8.46 23.22 5.39
CA GLN A 211 7.81 22.02 5.94
C GLN A 211 6.76 21.50 4.96
N PRO A 212 7.04 20.42 4.21
CA PRO A 212 6.10 19.90 3.25
C PRO A 212 4.99 19.03 3.88
N VAL A 213 3.86 18.95 3.19
CA VAL A 213 2.84 17.93 3.42
C VAL A 213 3.30 16.65 2.70
N LYS A 214 3.56 15.58 3.47
CA LYS A 214 4.13 14.35 2.95
C LYS A 214 3.04 13.34 2.59
N PHE A 215 3.07 12.86 1.38
CA PHE A 215 2.14 11.86 0.85
C PHE A 215 2.83 10.50 0.64
N PRO A 216 2.08 9.40 0.74
CA PRO A 216 2.65 8.07 0.51
C PRO A 216 2.95 7.78 -0.97
N ASP A 217 2.27 8.46 -1.89
CA ASP A 217 2.36 8.22 -3.33
C ASP A 217 2.00 9.46 -4.17
N ILE A 218 2.34 9.38 -5.45
CA ILE A 218 2.17 10.44 -6.45
C ILE A 218 0.68 10.77 -6.67
N ILE A 219 -0.19 9.75 -6.70
CA ILE A 219 -1.61 9.90 -7.00
C ILE A 219 -2.29 10.71 -5.90
N THR A 220 -1.98 10.35 -4.65
CA THR A 220 -2.53 11.05 -3.48
C THR A 220 -2.05 12.49 -3.44
N ALA A 221 -0.75 12.76 -3.72
CA ALA A 221 -0.19 14.10 -3.77
C ALA A 221 -0.85 14.93 -4.88
N TYR A 222 -0.93 14.41 -6.10
CA TYR A 222 -1.54 15.11 -7.23
C TYR A 222 -3.05 15.34 -7.05
N THR A 223 -3.78 14.36 -6.51
CA THR A 223 -5.19 14.52 -6.17
C THR A 223 -5.39 15.62 -5.13
N SER A 224 -4.52 15.69 -4.12
CA SER A 224 -4.56 16.74 -3.11
C SER A 224 -4.28 18.13 -3.69
N LEU A 225 -3.43 18.23 -4.72
CA LEU A 225 -3.28 19.47 -5.49
C LEU A 225 -4.58 19.82 -6.22
N LYS A 226 -5.16 18.90 -6.98
CA LYS A 226 -6.40 19.14 -7.74
C LYS A 226 -7.59 19.52 -6.86
N THR A 227 -7.64 19.03 -5.65
CA THR A 227 -8.69 19.33 -4.65
C THR A 227 -8.37 20.51 -3.75
N HIS A 228 -7.34 21.30 -4.05
CA HIS A 228 -6.90 22.47 -3.27
C HIS A 228 -6.54 22.17 -1.80
N GLN A 229 -6.18 20.91 -1.49
CA GLN A 229 -5.67 20.55 -0.16
C GLN A 229 -4.22 20.98 0.01
N ILE A 230 -3.47 21.12 -1.09
CA ILE A 230 -2.14 21.71 -1.14
C ILE A 230 -2.11 22.83 -2.20
N ASP A 231 -1.18 23.76 -2.03
CA ASP A 231 -1.04 24.96 -2.88
C ASP A 231 -0.07 24.72 -4.04
N ALA A 232 0.92 23.84 -3.83
CA ALA A 232 1.90 23.43 -4.81
C ALA A 232 2.31 21.97 -4.57
N TRP A 233 2.75 21.28 -5.63
CA TRP A 233 3.33 19.94 -5.55
C TRP A 233 4.73 19.95 -6.16
N VAL A 234 5.73 19.57 -5.36
CA VAL A 234 7.10 19.35 -5.83
C VAL A 234 7.26 17.87 -6.13
N ALA A 235 7.34 17.55 -7.40
CA ALA A 235 7.33 16.19 -7.95
C ALA A 235 8.62 15.86 -8.66
N GLY A 236 8.86 14.58 -8.92
CA GLY A 236 9.83 14.15 -9.94
C GLY A 236 9.38 14.62 -11.34
N GLY A 237 10.32 14.96 -12.19
CA GLY A 237 10.01 15.61 -13.46
C GLY A 237 9.18 14.73 -14.41
N LEU A 238 9.48 13.43 -14.50
CA LEU A 238 8.71 12.50 -15.35
C LEU A 238 7.34 12.22 -14.78
N GLU A 239 7.23 12.09 -13.46
CA GLU A 239 5.98 11.90 -12.76
C GLU A 239 5.06 13.10 -12.95
N ALA A 240 5.59 14.32 -12.84
CA ALA A 240 4.85 15.55 -13.11
C ALA A 240 4.38 15.63 -14.56
N MET A 241 5.25 15.34 -15.52
CA MET A 241 4.89 15.34 -16.95
C MET A 241 3.81 14.31 -17.28
N ASN A 242 3.80 13.18 -16.62
CA ASN A 242 2.80 12.14 -16.84
C ASN A 242 1.49 12.43 -16.10
N ALA A 243 1.55 13.03 -14.91
CA ALA A 243 0.36 13.35 -14.10
C ALA A 243 -0.42 14.54 -14.67
N VAL A 244 0.29 15.60 -15.11
CA VAL A 244 -0.33 16.80 -15.68
C VAL A 244 -0.70 16.55 -17.13
N ARG A 245 -1.99 16.29 -17.38
CA ARG A 245 -2.52 15.95 -18.71
C ARG A 245 -3.08 17.17 -19.44
N PRO A 246 -3.23 17.09 -20.78
CA PRO A 246 -3.99 18.07 -21.52
C PRO A 246 -5.42 18.19 -20.99
N GLY A 247 -5.82 19.41 -20.64
CA GLY A 247 -7.14 19.67 -20.04
C GLY A 247 -7.20 19.52 -18.51
N ASP A 248 -6.14 19.03 -17.84
CA ASP A 248 -6.02 19.15 -16.40
C ASP A 248 -5.88 20.62 -15.99
N PRO A 249 -6.50 21.02 -14.87
CA PRO A 249 -6.35 22.40 -14.40
C PRO A 249 -4.94 22.72 -13.91
N ALA A 250 -4.15 21.73 -13.50
CA ALA A 250 -2.80 21.96 -12.98
C ALA A 250 -1.77 22.14 -14.08
N ALA A 251 -0.70 22.90 -13.81
CA ALA A 251 0.39 23.17 -14.74
C ALA A 251 1.76 23.03 -14.07
N ILE A 252 2.76 22.56 -14.83
CA ILE A 252 4.17 22.61 -14.44
C ILE A 252 4.66 24.03 -14.71
N VAL A 253 5.07 24.76 -13.67
CA VAL A 253 5.49 26.15 -13.79
C VAL A 253 7.00 26.32 -13.72
N ALA A 254 7.73 25.40 -13.10
CA ALA A 254 9.17 25.46 -12.99
C ALA A 254 9.80 24.07 -12.88
N ASN A 255 11.07 23.97 -13.26
CA ASN A 255 11.89 22.78 -13.06
C ASN A 255 13.22 23.18 -12.43
N THR A 256 13.74 22.33 -11.54
CA THR A 256 15.06 22.49 -10.95
C THR A 256 15.77 21.16 -10.83
N PHE A 257 17.10 21.21 -10.83
CA PHE A 257 17.91 20.05 -10.54
C PHE A 257 17.91 19.85 -9.02
N SER A 258 17.33 18.77 -8.54
CA SER A 258 17.49 18.37 -7.14
C SER A 258 18.80 17.63 -7.00
N GLU A 259 19.55 17.89 -5.94
CA GLU A 259 20.79 17.21 -5.67
C GLU A 259 20.63 15.69 -5.75
N GLY A 260 21.41 15.08 -6.57
CA GLY A 260 21.44 13.66 -6.81
C GLY A 260 22.20 13.39 -8.09
N ASP A 261 22.99 12.35 -8.09
CA ASP A 261 23.93 12.13 -9.18
C ASP A 261 23.19 11.70 -10.46
N PHE A 262 22.46 10.59 -10.35
CA PHE A 262 21.75 9.97 -11.45
C PHE A 262 20.73 8.98 -10.92
N VAL A 263 19.82 8.56 -11.76
CA VAL A 263 18.88 7.48 -11.49
C VAL A 263 19.57 6.14 -11.69
N ALA A 264 19.51 5.25 -10.69
CA ALA A 264 20.17 3.95 -10.71
C ALA A 264 19.37 2.91 -9.96
N TYR A 265 19.67 1.62 -10.19
CA TYR A 265 19.10 0.54 -9.41
C TYR A 265 19.82 0.40 -8.07
N ALA A 266 19.03 0.28 -7.00
CA ALA A 266 19.55 0.04 -5.66
C ALA A 266 19.78 -1.46 -5.43
N VAL A 267 20.91 -1.82 -4.85
CA VAL A 267 21.31 -3.20 -4.52
C VAL A 267 21.84 -3.22 -3.08
N ALA A 268 21.79 -4.36 -2.40
CA ALA A 268 22.43 -4.47 -1.09
C ALA A 268 23.92 -4.09 -1.18
N LYS A 269 24.39 -3.20 -0.30
CA LYS A 269 25.70 -2.55 -0.39
C LYS A 269 26.88 -3.52 -0.43
N ASP A 270 26.72 -4.67 0.21
CA ASP A 270 27.71 -5.73 0.29
C ASP A 270 27.66 -6.71 -0.90
N ASN A 271 26.64 -6.64 -1.76
CA ASN A 271 26.53 -7.52 -2.92
C ASN A 271 27.20 -6.91 -4.18
N ARG A 272 28.54 -6.75 -4.11
CA ARG A 272 29.35 -6.26 -5.21
C ARG A 272 29.25 -7.09 -6.47
N PRO A 273 29.24 -8.45 -6.42
CA PRO A 273 29.11 -9.26 -7.63
C PRO A 273 27.83 -8.95 -8.44
N LEU A 274 26.72 -8.69 -7.77
CA LEU A 274 25.46 -8.34 -8.45
C LEU A 274 25.53 -6.93 -9.05
N ILE A 275 26.13 -5.96 -8.34
CA ILE A 275 26.32 -4.59 -8.86
C ILE A 275 27.16 -4.63 -10.13
N ASP A 276 28.27 -5.32 -10.11
CA ASP A 276 29.20 -5.39 -11.26
C ASP A 276 28.56 -6.12 -12.45
N ALA A 277 27.81 -7.21 -12.19
CA ALA A 277 27.07 -7.91 -13.22
C ALA A 277 25.98 -7.03 -13.84
N LEU A 278 25.20 -6.31 -13.03
CA LEU A 278 24.18 -5.38 -13.52
C LEU A 278 24.81 -4.22 -14.33
N ASN A 279 25.98 -3.71 -13.93
CA ASN A 279 26.69 -2.70 -14.71
C ASN A 279 27.13 -3.26 -16.07
N SER A 280 27.67 -4.47 -16.12
CA SER A 280 28.04 -5.13 -17.37
C SER A 280 26.81 -5.37 -18.27
N ALA A 281 25.66 -5.73 -17.68
CA ALA A 281 24.41 -5.86 -18.42
C ALA A 281 23.90 -4.50 -18.93
N LEU A 282 24.03 -3.43 -18.13
CA LEU A 282 23.67 -2.07 -18.54
C LEU A 282 24.53 -1.62 -19.73
N ASP A 283 25.84 -1.79 -19.66
CA ASP A 283 26.75 -1.47 -20.76
C ASP A 283 26.37 -2.24 -22.04
N ALA A 284 25.99 -3.50 -21.93
CA ALA A 284 25.57 -4.33 -23.06
C ALA A 284 24.24 -3.86 -23.69
N VAL A 285 23.23 -3.51 -22.88
CA VAL A 285 21.95 -3.01 -23.41
C VAL A 285 22.04 -1.58 -23.95
N ILE A 286 23.04 -0.81 -23.52
CA ILE A 286 23.37 0.48 -24.14
C ILE A 286 24.04 0.25 -25.49
N ALA A 287 25.04 -0.64 -25.55
CA ALA A 287 25.81 -0.92 -26.76
C ALA A 287 24.95 -1.50 -27.89
N ASP A 288 24.00 -2.37 -27.57
CA ASP A 288 23.12 -2.99 -28.57
C ASP A 288 21.81 -2.19 -28.80
N ALA A 289 21.75 -0.96 -28.27
CA ALA A 289 20.65 -0.01 -28.39
C ALA A 289 19.31 -0.46 -27.81
N THR A 290 19.28 -1.47 -26.90
CA THR A 290 18.08 -1.84 -26.14
C THR A 290 17.64 -0.69 -25.25
N TRP A 291 18.60 -0.07 -24.53
CA TRP A 291 18.33 1.08 -23.68
C TRP A 291 17.67 2.22 -24.46
N SER A 292 18.23 2.62 -25.62
CA SER A 292 17.70 3.73 -26.42
C SER A 292 16.32 3.43 -27.00
N GLY A 293 16.07 2.18 -27.39
CA GLY A 293 14.75 1.74 -27.83
C GLY A 293 13.70 1.86 -26.72
N LEU A 294 14.01 1.37 -25.52
CA LEU A 294 13.11 1.49 -24.37
C LEU A 294 12.90 2.94 -23.94
N TYR A 295 13.97 3.75 -23.95
CA TYR A 295 13.86 5.16 -23.63
C TYR A 295 12.91 5.88 -24.59
N SER A 296 13.06 5.67 -25.91
CA SER A 296 12.17 6.28 -26.90
C SER A 296 10.73 5.81 -26.80
N ASP A 297 10.51 4.60 -26.30
CA ASP A 297 9.18 4.03 -26.14
C ASP A 297 8.43 4.60 -24.93
N TRP A 298 9.13 4.77 -23.82
CA TRP A 298 8.51 5.08 -22.55
C TRP A 298 8.67 6.54 -22.11
N VAL A 299 9.84 7.17 -22.40
CA VAL A 299 10.22 8.45 -21.80
C VAL A 299 9.90 9.62 -22.72
N PRO A 300 8.92 10.49 -22.38
CA PRO A 300 8.47 11.58 -23.26
C PRO A 300 9.32 12.84 -23.11
N ARG A 301 10.65 12.72 -23.02
CA ARG A 301 11.55 13.87 -22.89
C ARG A 301 12.84 13.66 -23.67
N PRO A 302 13.48 14.74 -24.17
CA PRO A 302 14.79 14.65 -24.75
C PRO A 302 15.87 14.42 -23.68
N LEU A 303 16.97 13.78 -24.09
CA LEU A 303 18.17 13.72 -23.26
C LEU A 303 18.93 15.05 -23.31
N PRO A 304 19.46 15.55 -22.18
CA PRO A 304 20.41 16.63 -22.17
C PRO A 304 21.65 16.24 -22.97
N PRO A 305 22.26 17.19 -23.74
CA PRO A 305 23.40 16.89 -24.63
C PRO A 305 24.66 16.46 -23.88
N ASP A 306 24.78 16.83 -22.62
CA ASP A 306 25.91 16.59 -21.74
C ASP A 306 25.70 15.34 -20.82
N TRP A 307 24.55 14.65 -20.94
CA TRP A 307 24.27 13.46 -20.18
C TRP A 307 24.25 12.18 -21.05
N LYS A 308 24.75 11.07 -20.50
CA LYS A 308 24.77 9.76 -21.17
C LYS A 308 24.44 8.65 -20.18
N PRO A 309 23.73 7.57 -20.61
CA PRO A 309 23.55 6.38 -19.80
C PRO A 309 24.89 5.68 -19.52
N GLY A 310 24.98 4.94 -18.42
CA GLY A 310 26.21 4.29 -17.96
C GLY A 310 27.12 5.19 -17.11
N SER A 311 26.68 6.38 -16.76
CA SER A 311 27.45 7.34 -15.96
C SER A 311 27.78 6.79 -14.57
N LYS A 312 29.01 6.98 -14.14
CA LYS A 312 29.53 6.60 -12.81
C LYS A 312 29.61 7.79 -11.87
N ASP A 313 29.72 8.98 -12.42
CA ASP A 313 29.88 10.22 -11.69
C ASP A 313 28.63 11.10 -11.83
N ALA A 314 28.43 11.95 -10.84
CA ALA A 314 27.39 12.98 -10.88
C ALA A 314 27.64 13.94 -12.05
N LEU A 315 26.75 13.92 -13.00
CA LEU A 315 26.70 14.91 -14.06
C LEU A 315 25.50 15.80 -13.77
N THR A 316 25.73 17.10 -13.59
CA THR A 316 24.65 18.09 -13.53
C THR A 316 24.34 18.52 -14.97
N PRO A 317 23.38 17.89 -15.64
CA PRO A 317 23.09 18.24 -17.03
C PRO A 317 22.41 19.60 -17.10
N HIS A 318 22.59 20.29 -18.21
CA HIS A 318 21.81 21.47 -18.57
C HIS A 318 20.36 21.02 -18.82
N LEU A 319 19.47 21.35 -17.91
CA LEU A 319 18.05 21.00 -18.05
C LEU A 319 17.43 21.85 -19.19
N PRO A 320 16.85 21.22 -20.22
CA PRO A 320 15.96 21.93 -21.13
C PRO A 320 14.77 22.51 -20.38
N ASP A 321 14.10 23.50 -20.96
CA ASP A 321 12.83 24.00 -20.43
C ASP A 321 11.73 22.94 -20.65
N PHE A 322 11.64 21.99 -19.73
CA PHE A 322 10.69 20.88 -19.82
C PHE A 322 9.24 21.34 -19.73
N ALA A 323 8.95 22.50 -19.11
CA ALA A 323 7.61 23.07 -19.11
C ALA A 323 7.15 23.40 -20.53
N LYS A 324 8.00 24.06 -21.31
CA LYS A 324 7.72 24.33 -22.74
C LYS A 324 7.69 23.08 -23.60
N ILE A 325 8.46 22.05 -23.25
CA ILE A 325 8.45 20.78 -23.97
C ILE A 325 7.14 20.04 -23.67
N ALA A 326 6.71 20.00 -22.43
CA ALA A 326 5.42 19.42 -22.04
C ALA A 326 4.25 20.10 -22.77
N GLU A 327 4.24 21.44 -22.87
CA GLU A 327 3.24 22.16 -23.65
C GLU A 327 3.21 21.75 -25.14
N LYS A 328 4.36 21.50 -25.76
CA LYS A 328 4.44 21.10 -27.18
C LYS A 328 4.00 19.66 -27.44
N HIS A 329 4.22 18.76 -26.50
CA HIS A 329 3.79 17.36 -26.60
C HIS A 329 2.33 17.14 -26.24
N HIS A 330 1.68 18.15 -25.67
CA HIS A 330 0.26 18.14 -25.43
C HIS A 330 -0.47 18.45 -26.73
N ARG A 331 -0.98 17.44 -27.43
CA ARG A 331 -1.94 17.67 -28.52
C ARG A 331 -3.13 18.45 -27.96
N PRO A 332 -3.50 19.59 -28.56
CA PRO A 332 -4.74 20.26 -28.18
C PRO A 332 -5.87 19.29 -28.39
N GLN A 333 -6.55 18.87 -27.34
CA GLN A 333 -7.86 18.29 -27.49
C GLN A 333 -8.75 19.39 -28.09
N THR A 334 -9.26 19.15 -29.27
CA THR A 334 -10.17 20.05 -29.97
C THR A 334 -11.48 20.13 -29.20
N GLY A 335 -11.56 21.12 -28.35
CA GLY A 335 -12.74 21.51 -27.59
C GLY A 335 -12.36 22.06 -26.21
N PRO A 336 -12.92 23.22 -25.80
CA PRO A 336 -12.79 23.65 -24.42
C PRO A 336 -13.43 22.57 -23.53
N PRO A 337 -12.79 22.20 -22.41
CA PRO A 337 -13.44 21.31 -21.45
C PRO A 337 -14.75 21.97 -21.01
N ALA A 338 -15.84 21.26 -21.19
CA ALA A 338 -17.12 21.72 -20.64
C ALA A 338 -16.91 21.96 -19.15
N PRO A 339 -17.43 23.06 -18.57
CA PRO A 339 -17.32 23.31 -17.15
C PRO A 339 -17.99 22.16 -16.41
N THR A 340 -17.19 21.24 -15.89
CA THR A 340 -17.69 20.09 -15.15
C THR A 340 -18.20 20.61 -13.81
N SER A 341 -19.50 20.49 -13.56
CA SER A 341 -20.08 20.81 -12.26
C SER A 341 -19.37 19.94 -11.20
N THR A 342 -19.23 20.46 -9.99
CA THR A 342 -18.64 19.73 -8.86
C THR A 342 -19.26 18.35 -8.67
N LEU A 343 -20.56 18.19 -8.97
CA LEU A 343 -21.28 16.93 -8.96
C LEU A 343 -20.82 15.96 -10.07
N ALA A 344 -20.49 16.47 -11.26
CA ALA A 344 -19.96 15.65 -12.34
C ALA A 344 -18.55 15.14 -11.99
N GLN A 345 -17.69 15.99 -11.42
CA GLN A 345 -16.36 15.61 -10.95
C GLN A 345 -16.42 14.53 -9.85
N LEU A 346 -17.33 14.68 -8.88
CA LEU A 346 -17.54 13.68 -7.85
C LEU A 346 -18.03 12.36 -8.46
N ARG A 347 -18.99 12.41 -9.37
CA ARG A 347 -19.47 11.20 -10.07
C ARG A 347 -18.33 10.49 -10.79
N ASP A 348 -17.53 11.20 -11.57
CA ASP A 348 -16.46 10.63 -12.38
C ASP A 348 -15.29 10.11 -11.52
N SER A 349 -15.05 10.71 -10.35
CA SER A 349 -14.03 10.24 -9.41
C SER A 349 -14.46 9.01 -8.61
N PHE A 350 -15.75 8.88 -8.26
CA PHE A 350 -16.23 7.84 -7.33
C PHE A 350 -17.14 6.80 -7.98
N LEU A 351 -17.75 7.08 -9.14
CA LEU A 351 -18.79 6.27 -9.76
C LEU A 351 -18.51 5.95 -11.23
N ASP A 352 -17.26 5.60 -11.54
CA ASP A 352 -16.91 5.11 -12.88
C ASP A 352 -17.35 3.64 -13.03
N TRP A 353 -18.44 3.44 -13.77
CA TRP A 353 -19.09 2.14 -13.92
C TRP A 353 -18.25 1.13 -14.70
N ASP A 354 -17.45 1.56 -15.65
CA ASP A 354 -16.62 0.67 -16.45
C ASP A 354 -15.43 0.17 -15.63
N LEU A 355 -14.89 0.98 -14.72
CA LEU A 355 -13.89 0.54 -13.76
C LEU A 355 -14.47 -0.43 -12.73
N TYR A 356 -15.72 -0.26 -12.29
CA TYR A 356 -16.37 -1.26 -11.42
C TYR A 356 -16.46 -2.62 -12.09
N LYS A 357 -16.84 -2.69 -13.37
CA LYS A 357 -16.89 -3.96 -14.13
C LYS A 357 -15.52 -4.65 -14.23
N GLN A 358 -14.44 -3.88 -14.29
CA GLN A 358 -13.08 -4.40 -14.37
C GLN A 358 -12.54 -4.86 -13.01
N VAL A 359 -12.77 -4.07 -11.95
CA VAL A 359 -12.19 -4.35 -10.64
C VAL A 359 -12.96 -5.42 -9.85
N ILE A 360 -14.30 -5.48 -9.95
CA ILE A 360 -15.13 -6.41 -9.18
C ILE A 360 -14.72 -7.88 -9.39
N PRO A 361 -14.49 -8.39 -10.60
CA PRO A 361 -14.01 -9.76 -10.79
C PRO A 361 -12.70 -10.04 -10.05
N VAL A 362 -11.74 -9.11 -10.10
CA VAL A 362 -10.44 -9.26 -9.42
C VAL A 362 -10.59 -9.19 -7.90
N LEU A 363 -11.46 -8.31 -7.39
CA LEU A 363 -11.80 -8.28 -5.97
C LEU A 363 -12.41 -9.60 -5.50
N LEU A 364 -13.28 -10.23 -6.30
CA LEU A 364 -13.92 -11.51 -5.98
C LEU A 364 -12.94 -12.69 -6.06
N THR A 365 -12.10 -12.74 -7.08
CA THR A 365 -11.24 -13.91 -7.35
C THR A 365 -9.91 -13.86 -6.62
N THR A 366 -9.39 -12.68 -6.33
CA THR A 366 -8.08 -12.48 -5.69
C THR A 366 -8.20 -11.76 -4.35
N GLY A 367 -8.81 -10.58 -4.32
CA GLY A 367 -8.86 -9.74 -3.12
C GLY A 367 -9.59 -10.40 -1.96
N LEU A 368 -10.81 -10.84 -2.19
CA LEU A 368 -11.66 -11.45 -1.16
C LEU A 368 -11.09 -12.75 -0.56
N PRO A 369 -10.63 -13.72 -1.37
CA PRO A 369 -10.02 -14.94 -0.81
C PRO A 369 -8.79 -14.64 0.04
N ASN A 370 -7.90 -13.77 -0.41
CA ASN A 370 -6.69 -13.42 0.34
C ASN A 370 -6.99 -12.66 1.64
N THR A 371 -7.93 -11.73 1.62
CA THR A 371 -8.42 -11.05 2.84
C THR A 371 -8.94 -12.07 3.86
N LEU A 372 -9.74 -13.05 3.41
CA LEU A 372 -10.27 -14.09 4.29
C LEU A 372 -9.18 -15.03 4.79
N ILE A 373 -8.24 -15.46 3.95
CA ILE A 373 -7.12 -16.31 4.36
C ILE A 373 -6.25 -15.60 5.40
N LEU A 374 -5.88 -14.34 5.16
CA LEU A 374 -5.13 -13.52 6.13
C LEU A 374 -5.86 -13.43 7.46
N THR A 375 -7.15 -13.06 7.43
CA THR A 375 -7.96 -12.86 8.63
C THR A 375 -8.17 -14.14 9.41
N VAL A 376 -8.58 -15.23 8.74
CA VAL A 376 -8.85 -16.51 9.41
C VAL A 376 -7.57 -17.11 9.98
N SER A 377 -6.47 -17.12 9.20
CA SER A 377 -5.20 -17.66 9.69
C SER A 377 -4.65 -16.86 10.87
N ALA A 378 -4.70 -15.52 10.79
CA ALA A 378 -4.31 -14.66 11.91
C ALA A 378 -5.22 -14.84 13.13
N SER A 379 -6.54 -15.04 12.93
CA SER A 379 -7.48 -15.31 14.02
C SER A 379 -7.19 -16.63 14.72
N VAL A 380 -6.82 -17.68 13.99
CA VAL A 380 -6.45 -18.98 14.57
C VAL A 380 -5.19 -18.83 15.45
N ILE A 381 -4.15 -18.16 14.94
CA ILE A 381 -2.94 -17.87 15.71
C ILE A 381 -3.30 -17.04 16.95
N GLY A 382 -4.07 -15.97 16.74
CA GLY A 382 -4.52 -15.07 17.81
C GLY A 382 -5.30 -15.79 18.90
N LEU A 383 -6.18 -16.71 18.52
CA LEU A 383 -6.97 -17.51 19.46
C LEU A 383 -6.08 -18.47 20.28
N VAL A 384 -5.24 -19.24 19.59
CA VAL A 384 -4.37 -20.24 20.25
C VAL A 384 -3.38 -19.56 21.21
N VAL A 385 -2.64 -18.58 20.73
CA VAL A 385 -1.64 -17.86 21.53
C VAL A 385 -2.33 -17.00 22.60
N GLY A 386 -3.46 -16.38 22.28
CA GLY A 386 -4.25 -15.56 23.21
C GLY A 386 -4.79 -16.36 24.39
N ILE A 387 -5.27 -17.59 24.17
CA ILE A 387 -5.69 -18.48 25.27
C ILE A 387 -4.49 -18.79 26.19
N VAL A 388 -3.33 -19.09 25.62
CA VAL A 388 -2.10 -19.34 26.40
C VAL A 388 -1.72 -18.10 27.22
N LEU A 389 -1.79 -16.90 26.63
CA LEU A 389 -1.53 -15.64 27.33
C LEU A 389 -2.56 -15.38 28.44
N ALA A 390 -3.84 -15.67 28.21
CA ALA A 390 -4.88 -15.52 29.23
C ALA A 390 -4.62 -16.44 30.42
N VAL A 391 -4.31 -17.72 30.18
CA VAL A 391 -4.00 -18.70 31.22
C VAL A 391 -2.75 -18.29 31.98
N ALA A 392 -1.69 -17.89 31.28
CA ALA A 392 -0.45 -17.40 31.89
C ALA A 392 -0.69 -16.13 32.72
N GLY A 393 -1.50 -15.20 32.20
CA GLY A 393 -1.84 -13.94 32.86
C GLY A 393 -2.65 -14.08 34.15
N ILE A 394 -3.46 -15.15 34.28
CA ILE A 394 -4.24 -15.46 35.46
C ILE A 394 -3.45 -16.32 36.47
N SER A 395 -2.33 -16.91 36.03
CA SER A 395 -1.51 -17.80 36.87
C SER A 395 -1.03 -17.13 38.15
N HIS A 396 -0.97 -17.89 39.24
CA HIS A 396 -0.35 -17.46 40.49
C HIS A 396 1.18 -17.32 40.38
N SER A 397 1.81 -18.02 39.44
CA SER A 397 3.25 -17.94 39.18
C SER A 397 3.64 -16.61 38.57
N ARG A 398 4.55 -15.87 39.23
CA ARG A 398 5.10 -14.62 38.69
C ARG A 398 5.88 -14.85 37.39
N TRP A 399 6.51 -16.00 37.23
CA TRP A 399 7.31 -16.38 36.06
C TRP A 399 6.46 -16.57 34.78
N LEU A 400 5.19 -16.92 34.91
CA LEU A 400 4.25 -17.03 33.79
C LEU A 400 3.51 -15.72 33.55
N ARG A 401 3.09 -15.07 34.63
CA ARG A 401 2.27 -13.85 34.56
C ARG A 401 3.02 -12.64 34.02
N TRP A 402 4.30 -12.47 34.43
CA TRP A 402 5.08 -11.29 34.04
C TRP A 402 5.38 -11.27 32.53
N PRO A 403 5.92 -12.34 31.90
CA PRO A 403 6.13 -12.36 30.44
C PRO A 403 4.84 -12.17 29.64
N ALA A 404 3.72 -12.78 30.08
CA ALA A 404 2.42 -12.61 29.42
C ALA A 404 1.95 -11.15 29.45
N ARG A 405 2.16 -10.43 30.56
CA ARG A 405 1.85 -9.00 30.66
C ARG A 405 2.73 -8.15 29.74
N VAL A 406 4.05 -8.37 29.81
CA VAL A 406 4.99 -7.64 28.96
C VAL A 406 4.65 -7.82 27.49
N TYR A 407 4.35 -9.05 27.05
CA TYR A 407 3.90 -9.32 25.70
C TYR A 407 2.64 -8.51 25.36
N THR A 408 1.63 -8.59 26.19
CA THR A 408 0.35 -7.90 25.99
C THR A 408 0.54 -6.38 25.93
N ASP A 409 1.35 -5.81 26.81
CA ASP A 409 1.61 -4.38 26.87
C ASP A 409 2.34 -3.89 25.62
N ILE A 410 3.33 -4.64 25.12
CA ILE A 410 4.07 -4.31 23.88
C ILE A 410 3.14 -4.37 22.67
N PHE A 411 2.46 -5.50 22.45
CA PHE A 411 1.65 -5.68 21.23
C PHE A 411 0.36 -4.84 21.21
N ARG A 412 -0.13 -4.37 22.34
CA ARG A 412 -1.25 -3.42 22.43
C ARG A 412 -0.81 -1.96 22.47
N GLY A 413 0.43 -1.70 22.87
CA GLY A 413 0.99 -0.35 22.94
C GLY A 413 1.57 0.14 21.62
N LEU A 414 1.97 -0.76 20.72
CA LEU A 414 2.52 -0.39 19.42
C LEU A 414 1.43 -0.28 18.35
N PRO A 415 1.53 0.69 17.42
CA PRO A 415 0.69 0.72 16.23
C PRO A 415 0.84 -0.57 15.42
N GLU A 416 -0.27 -1.11 14.92
CA GLU A 416 -0.29 -2.39 14.21
C GLU A 416 0.62 -2.40 12.98
N VAL A 417 0.69 -1.29 12.24
CA VAL A 417 1.59 -1.15 11.09
C VAL A 417 3.06 -1.27 11.49
N VAL A 418 3.46 -0.75 12.66
CA VAL A 418 4.84 -0.87 13.16
C VAL A 418 5.19 -2.33 13.44
N ILE A 419 4.26 -3.08 14.05
CA ILE A 419 4.46 -4.52 14.33
C ILE A 419 4.61 -5.30 13.02
N ILE A 420 3.76 -5.00 12.03
CA ILE A 420 3.81 -5.63 10.71
C ILE A 420 5.18 -5.38 10.05
N LEU A 421 5.66 -4.14 10.08
CA LEU A 421 6.96 -3.78 9.49
C LEU A 421 8.13 -4.42 10.26
N LEU A 422 8.11 -4.41 11.60
CA LEU A 422 9.17 -5.04 12.42
C LEU A 422 9.24 -6.55 12.17
N ILE A 423 8.12 -7.24 12.07
CA ILE A 423 8.09 -8.67 11.79
C ILE A 423 8.42 -8.93 10.31
N GLY A 424 7.83 -8.18 9.40
CA GLY A 424 8.05 -8.40 7.97
C GLY A 424 9.45 -8.05 7.50
N LEU A 425 10.01 -6.91 7.94
CA LEU A 425 11.31 -6.42 7.52
C LEU A 425 12.45 -6.85 8.46
N GLY A 426 12.17 -6.91 9.77
CA GLY A 426 13.18 -7.27 10.76
C GLY A 426 13.38 -8.79 10.90
N VAL A 427 12.29 -9.54 11.06
CA VAL A 427 12.35 -11.00 11.20
C VAL A 427 12.38 -11.71 9.84
N GLY A 428 11.78 -11.10 8.82
CA GLY A 428 11.66 -11.68 7.47
C GLY A 428 12.98 -12.21 6.90
N PRO A 429 14.07 -11.46 6.89
CA PRO A 429 15.36 -11.94 6.39
C PRO A 429 15.91 -13.16 7.15
N ILE A 430 15.64 -13.24 8.47
CA ILE A 430 16.12 -14.34 9.33
C ILE A 430 15.38 -15.65 8.98
N VAL A 431 14.08 -15.56 8.72
CA VAL A 431 13.23 -16.73 8.43
C VAL A 431 12.98 -16.94 6.93
N GLY A 432 13.66 -16.20 6.08
CA GLY A 432 13.47 -16.22 4.62
C GLY A 432 13.56 -17.62 4.02
N GLY A 433 14.44 -18.48 4.51
CA GLY A 433 14.57 -19.87 4.10
C GLY A 433 13.31 -20.70 4.38
N LEU A 434 12.60 -20.43 5.48
CA LEU A 434 11.35 -21.11 5.84
C LEU A 434 10.14 -20.57 5.05
N THR A 435 10.11 -19.26 4.79
CA THR A 435 9.00 -18.60 4.10
C THR A 435 9.20 -18.54 2.58
N HIS A 436 10.31 -19.07 2.06
CA HIS A 436 10.73 -18.88 0.67
C HIS A 436 10.71 -17.39 0.26
N ASN A 437 11.12 -16.53 1.18
CA ASN A 437 11.08 -15.06 1.04
C ASN A 437 9.68 -14.49 0.71
N ASN A 438 8.61 -15.24 1.03
CA ASN A 438 7.25 -14.80 0.85
C ASN A 438 6.81 -13.96 2.06
N PRO A 439 6.36 -12.70 1.87
CA PRO A 439 5.90 -11.84 2.97
C PRO A 439 4.54 -12.25 3.54
N TYR A 440 3.75 -13.01 2.79
CA TYR A 440 2.38 -13.34 3.15
C TYR A 440 2.29 -14.10 4.50
N PRO A 441 3.09 -15.15 4.78
CA PRO A 441 3.13 -15.78 6.09
C PRO A 441 3.57 -14.85 7.23
N LEU A 442 4.44 -13.88 6.93
CA LEU A 442 4.89 -12.89 7.93
C LEU A 442 3.77 -11.89 8.28
N GLY A 443 2.97 -11.49 7.28
CA GLY A 443 1.76 -10.71 7.49
C GLY A 443 0.75 -11.45 8.39
N ILE A 444 0.50 -12.74 8.12
CA ILE A 444 -0.34 -13.60 8.96
C ILE A 444 0.21 -13.66 10.39
N ALA A 445 1.52 -13.88 10.55
CA ALA A 445 2.17 -13.95 11.87
C ALA A 445 2.05 -12.61 12.63
N ALA A 446 2.31 -11.48 11.97
CA ALA A 446 2.22 -10.16 12.58
C ALA A 446 0.81 -9.84 13.08
N LEU A 447 -0.19 -10.04 12.21
CA LEU A 447 -1.60 -9.89 12.57
C LEU A 447 -2.02 -10.85 13.68
N GLY A 448 -1.61 -12.13 13.60
CA GLY A 448 -1.95 -13.16 14.57
C GLY A 448 -1.33 -12.90 15.95
N LEU A 449 -0.07 -12.46 16.01
CA LEU A 449 0.60 -12.10 17.26
C LEU A 449 -0.02 -10.84 17.88
N THR A 450 -0.36 -9.85 17.08
CA THR A 450 -1.10 -8.67 17.55
C THR A 450 -2.46 -9.08 18.10
N ALA A 451 -3.21 -9.90 17.36
CA ALA A 451 -4.51 -10.41 17.79
C ALA A 451 -4.41 -11.21 19.08
N ALA A 452 -3.34 -11.98 19.30
CA ALA A 452 -3.15 -12.78 20.50
C ALA A 452 -3.15 -11.94 21.79
N ALA A 453 -2.56 -10.73 21.73
CA ALA A 453 -2.57 -9.81 22.87
C ALA A 453 -3.99 -9.34 23.21
N TYR A 454 -4.79 -8.98 22.19
CA TYR A 454 -6.19 -8.57 22.41
C TYR A 454 -7.08 -9.73 22.84
N VAL A 455 -6.97 -10.88 22.19
CA VAL A 455 -7.72 -12.10 22.53
C VAL A 455 -7.38 -12.59 23.94
N GLY A 456 -6.10 -12.54 24.32
CA GLY A 456 -5.65 -12.89 25.67
C GLY A 456 -6.33 -12.02 26.73
N GLU A 457 -6.40 -10.72 26.52
CA GLU A 457 -7.08 -9.79 27.42
C GLU A 457 -8.61 -9.99 27.43
N ILE A 458 -9.21 -10.27 26.27
CA ILE A 458 -10.64 -10.57 26.17
C ILE A 458 -10.97 -11.81 27.03
N PHE A 459 -10.22 -12.89 26.90
CA PHE A 459 -10.44 -14.10 27.73
C PHE A 459 -10.16 -13.83 29.20
N ARG A 460 -9.08 -13.14 29.53
CA ARG A 460 -8.77 -12.78 30.92
C ARG A 460 -9.89 -11.98 31.54
N ALA A 461 -10.38 -10.94 30.87
CA ALA A 461 -11.50 -10.13 31.35
C ALA A 461 -12.80 -10.94 31.49
N GLY A 462 -13.07 -11.82 30.52
CA GLY A 462 -14.25 -12.70 30.58
C GLY A 462 -14.24 -13.68 31.74
N ILE A 463 -13.09 -14.30 32.02
CA ILE A 463 -12.93 -15.20 33.16
C ILE A 463 -13.09 -14.43 34.48
N GLN A 464 -12.47 -13.26 34.58
CA GLN A 464 -12.55 -12.40 35.78
C GLN A 464 -13.93 -11.76 35.97
N SER A 465 -14.76 -11.66 34.94
CA SER A 465 -16.12 -11.15 35.02
C SER A 465 -17.12 -12.14 35.67
N VAL A 466 -16.72 -13.41 35.83
CA VAL A 466 -17.58 -14.41 36.52
C VAL A 466 -17.63 -14.09 38.01
N GLU A 467 -18.82 -14.05 38.57
CA GLU A 467 -19.04 -13.72 39.97
C GLU A 467 -18.23 -14.66 40.90
N ALA A 468 -17.54 -14.10 41.90
CA ALA A 468 -16.73 -14.85 42.85
C ALA A 468 -17.53 -15.95 43.56
N GLY A 469 -18.80 -15.70 43.83
CA GLY A 469 -19.71 -16.67 44.44
C GLY A 469 -19.88 -17.96 43.62
N GLN A 470 -19.71 -17.94 42.29
CA GLN A 470 -19.74 -19.17 41.49
C GLN A 470 -18.53 -20.07 41.76
N LEU A 471 -17.36 -19.45 41.94
CA LEU A 471 -16.17 -20.18 42.34
C LEU A 471 -16.28 -20.72 43.77
N GLU A 472 -16.75 -19.89 44.69
CA GLU A 472 -16.94 -20.28 46.12
C GLU A 472 -17.96 -21.40 46.28
N ALA A 473 -19.13 -21.30 45.64
CA ALA A 473 -20.15 -22.33 45.65
C ALA A 473 -19.64 -23.67 45.07
N SER A 474 -18.91 -23.64 43.97
CA SER A 474 -18.33 -24.86 43.39
C SER A 474 -17.29 -25.51 44.32
N ARG A 475 -16.54 -24.68 45.04
CA ARG A 475 -15.57 -25.14 46.05
C ARG A 475 -16.26 -25.72 47.28
N ALA A 476 -17.38 -25.13 47.73
CA ALA A 476 -18.20 -25.64 48.84
C ALA A 476 -18.82 -27.01 48.50
N LEU A 477 -19.08 -27.28 47.23
CA LEU A 477 -19.51 -28.59 46.72
C LEU A 477 -18.36 -29.62 46.60
N GLY A 478 -17.16 -29.31 47.08
CA GLY A 478 -16.01 -30.22 47.11
C GLY A 478 -15.15 -30.27 45.85
N LEU A 479 -15.40 -29.40 44.84
CA LEU A 479 -14.55 -29.34 43.67
C LEU A 479 -13.18 -28.73 44.01
N SER A 480 -12.11 -29.27 43.42
CA SER A 480 -10.80 -28.63 43.51
C SER A 480 -10.82 -27.28 42.78
N TYR A 481 -9.87 -26.37 43.08
CA TYR A 481 -9.76 -25.07 42.36
C TYR A 481 -9.68 -25.26 40.85
N GLY A 482 -8.85 -26.19 40.36
CA GLY A 482 -8.73 -26.49 38.94
C GLY A 482 -10.02 -27.02 38.32
N SER A 483 -10.75 -27.89 39.05
CA SER A 483 -12.03 -28.41 38.57
C SER A 483 -13.12 -27.31 38.56
N SER A 484 -13.16 -26.45 39.56
CA SER A 484 -14.07 -25.30 39.63
C SER A 484 -13.80 -24.32 38.48
N MET A 485 -12.53 -24.01 38.22
CA MET A 485 -12.16 -23.17 37.08
C MET A 485 -12.57 -23.80 35.74
N ARG A 486 -12.25 -25.08 35.53
CA ARG A 486 -12.50 -25.76 34.25
C ARG A 486 -13.97 -26.00 33.96
N LEU A 487 -14.75 -26.40 35.00
CA LEU A 487 -16.15 -26.85 34.82
C LEU A 487 -17.17 -25.73 35.03
N VAL A 488 -16.84 -24.68 35.80
CA VAL A 488 -17.80 -23.64 36.18
C VAL A 488 -17.38 -22.27 35.64
N VAL A 489 -16.19 -21.78 35.98
CA VAL A 489 -15.79 -20.39 35.69
C VAL A 489 -15.44 -20.19 34.22
N VAL A 490 -14.57 -21.03 33.68
CA VAL A 490 -14.09 -20.87 32.28
C VAL A 490 -15.23 -20.99 31.26
N PRO A 491 -16.15 -21.99 31.33
CA PRO A 491 -17.26 -22.05 30.38
C PRO A 491 -18.20 -20.85 30.44
N GLN A 492 -18.45 -20.30 31.65
CA GLN A 492 -19.23 -19.08 31.80
C GLN A 492 -18.49 -17.86 31.24
N GLY A 493 -17.18 -17.74 31.52
CA GLY A 493 -16.33 -16.68 31.00
C GLY A 493 -16.28 -16.68 29.47
N ILE A 494 -16.09 -17.86 28.83
CA ILE A 494 -16.06 -18.00 27.38
C ILE A 494 -17.36 -17.49 26.73
N ARG A 495 -18.51 -17.84 27.28
CA ARG A 495 -19.82 -17.38 26.78
C ARG A 495 -19.94 -15.85 26.81
N ARG A 496 -19.35 -15.20 27.81
CA ARG A 496 -19.41 -13.73 27.97
C ARG A 496 -18.52 -12.98 26.96
N VAL A 497 -17.46 -13.63 26.49
CA VAL A 497 -16.49 -12.98 25.57
C VAL A 497 -16.79 -13.20 24.09
N LEU A 498 -17.74 -14.07 23.73
CA LEU A 498 -18.07 -14.34 22.32
C LEU A 498 -18.32 -13.07 21.49
N PRO A 499 -19.10 -12.07 21.95
CA PRO A 499 -19.30 -10.85 21.19
C PRO A 499 -17.99 -10.07 20.97
N ALA A 500 -17.13 -10.02 21.99
CA ALA A 500 -15.84 -9.34 21.91
C ALA A 500 -14.87 -10.06 20.95
N LEU A 501 -14.89 -11.39 20.89
CA LEU A 501 -14.08 -12.17 19.93
C LEU A 501 -14.52 -11.93 18.49
N VAL A 502 -15.82 -11.84 18.21
CA VAL A 502 -16.30 -11.51 16.86
C VAL A 502 -15.93 -10.08 16.49
N ASN A 503 -15.98 -9.12 17.42
CA ASN A 503 -15.48 -7.76 17.18
C ASN A 503 -13.98 -7.75 16.88
N GLN A 504 -13.20 -8.59 17.57
CA GLN A 504 -11.76 -8.73 17.28
C GLN A 504 -11.52 -9.34 15.88
N PHE A 505 -12.35 -10.30 15.46
CA PHE A 505 -12.30 -10.82 14.09
C PHE A 505 -12.59 -9.74 13.04
N ILE A 506 -13.59 -8.88 13.28
CA ILE A 506 -13.90 -7.73 12.41
C ILE A 506 -12.72 -6.75 12.37
N ALA A 507 -12.05 -6.51 13.50
CA ALA A 507 -10.87 -5.67 13.56
C ALA A 507 -9.72 -6.25 12.73
N LEU A 508 -9.45 -7.56 12.83
CA LEU A 508 -8.44 -8.26 12.03
C LEU A 508 -8.76 -8.22 10.54
N LEU A 509 -10.04 -8.37 10.17
CA LEU A 509 -10.47 -8.31 8.78
C LEU A 509 -10.13 -6.94 8.17
N LYS A 510 -10.31 -5.85 8.91
CA LYS A 510 -9.88 -4.51 8.47
C LYS A 510 -8.37 -4.32 8.55
N GLY A 511 -7.73 -4.85 9.57
CA GLY A 511 -6.28 -4.81 9.77
C GLY A 511 -5.50 -5.56 8.69
N SER A 512 -6.12 -6.54 8.00
CA SER A 512 -5.49 -7.25 6.88
C SER A 512 -5.02 -6.31 5.77
N ALA A 513 -5.66 -5.15 5.59
CA ALA A 513 -5.25 -4.11 4.65
C ALA A 513 -3.82 -3.58 4.93
N LEU A 514 -3.38 -3.60 6.19
CA LEU A 514 -2.04 -3.12 6.55
C LEU A 514 -0.91 -4.05 6.08
N VAL A 515 -1.22 -5.30 5.72
CA VAL A 515 -0.23 -6.24 5.17
C VAL A 515 0.31 -5.77 3.81
N TYR A 516 -0.43 -4.87 3.13
CA TYR A 516 0.04 -4.16 1.94
C TYR A 516 1.47 -3.61 2.09
N PHE A 517 1.81 -3.04 3.26
CA PHE A 517 3.14 -2.46 3.50
C PHE A 517 4.30 -3.47 3.43
N LEU A 518 4.03 -4.76 3.45
CA LEU A 518 5.05 -5.79 3.25
C LEU A 518 5.34 -6.08 1.78
N GLY A 519 4.57 -5.54 0.83
CA GLY A 519 4.66 -5.85 -0.58
C GLY A 519 4.23 -7.29 -0.87
N LEU A 520 3.03 -7.46 -1.39
CA LEU A 520 2.48 -8.76 -1.75
C LEU A 520 2.64 -9.02 -3.25
N ILE A 521 2.87 -10.28 -3.62
CA ILE A 521 2.89 -10.69 -5.03
C ILE A 521 1.48 -10.67 -5.62
N ALA A 522 1.36 -10.60 -6.94
CA ALA A 522 0.09 -10.41 -7.65
C ALA A 522 -1.05 -11.35 -7.21
N GLY A 523 -0.77 -12.65 -7.03
CA GLY A 523 -1.77 -13.64 -6.59
C GLY A 523 -2.12 -13.61 -5.09
N GLN A 524 -1.46 -12.78 -4.29
CA GLN A 524 -1.63 -12.69 -2.83
C GLN A 524 -2.18 -11.34 -2.38
N ARG A 525 -2.59 -10.49 -3.32
CA ARG A 525 -3.15 -9.16 -3.04
C ARG A 525 -4.49 -9.29 -2.33
N GLU A 526 -4.65 -8.55 -1.25
CA GLU A 526 -5.91 -8.47 -0.51
C GLU A 526 -6.82 -7.35 -1.08
N LEU A 527 -8.03 -7.18 -0.55
CA LEU A 527 -9.03 -6.26 -1.10
C LEU A 527 -8.54 -4.81 -1.27
N PHE A 528 -7.87 -4.26 -0.25
CA PHE A 528 -7.38 -2.87 -0.30
C PHE A 528 -6.30 -2.73 -1.37
N GLN A 529 -5.35 -3.66 -1.44
CA GLN A 529 -4.26 -3.61 -2.42
C GLN A 529 -4.78 -3.75 -3.85
N VAL A 530 -5.76 -4.64 -4.11
CA VAL A 530 -6.40 -4.72 -5.44
C VAL A 530 -7.04 -3.38 -5.80
N GLY A 531 -7.83 -2.78 -4.90
CA GLY A 531 -8.45 -1.48 -5.14
C GLY A 531 -7.41 -0.37 -5.38
N ARG A 532 -6.31 -0.38 -4.64
CA ARG A 532 -5.20 0.57 -4.77
C ARG A 532 -4.44 0.40 -6.09
N ASP A 533 -4.15 -0.82 -6.51
CA ASP A 533 -3.46 -1.09 -7.77
C ASP A 533 -4.28 -0.59 -8.98
N PHE A 534 -5.59 -0.79 -8.98
CA PHE A 534 -6.47 -0.21 -10.00
C PHE A 534 -6.57 1.32 -9.91
N ASN A 535 -6.59 1.89 -8.69
CA ASN A 535 -6.52 3.33 -8.51
C ASN A 535 -5.20 3.90 -9.06
N ALA A 536 -4.07 3.23 -8.83
CA ALA A 536 -2.77 3.58 -9.37
C ALA A 536 -2.75 3.58 -10.91
N GLN A 537 -3.43 2.61 -11.54
CA GLN A 537 -3.51 2.50 -13.00
C GLN A 537 -4.40 3.57 -13.64
N THR A 538 -5.48 3.94 -12.99
CA THR A 538 -6.56 4.74 -13.58
C THR A 538 -6.66 6.17 -13.05
N GLY A 539 -6.07 6.45 -11.88
CA GLY A 539 -6.23 7.72 -11.17
C GLY A 539 -7.64 7.94 -10.60
N SER A 540 -8.55 6.97 -10.74
CA SER A 540 -9.93 7.04 -10.23
C SER A 540 -10.04 6.41 -8.84
N LEU A 541 -10.87 7.00 -7.97
CA LEU A 541 -11.16 6.45 -6.63
C LEU A 541 -12.21 5.33 -6.66
N SER A 542 -12.88 5.11 -7.79
CA SER A 542 -13.91 4.07 -7.95
C SER A 542 -13.45 2.67 -7.52
N PRO A 543 -12.22 2.19 -7.84
CA PRO A 543 -11.72 0.89 -7.39
C PRO A 543 -11.56 0.78 -5.85
N LEU A 544 -11.15 1.88 -5.20
CA LEU A 544 -11.06 1.92 -3.73
C LEU A 544 -12.44 1.91 -3.07
N VAL A 545 -13.42 2.59 -3.67
CA VAL A 545 -14.83 2.52 -3.25
C VAL A 545 -15.34 1.09 -3.38
N ALA A 546 -15.07 0.40 -4.51
CA ALA A 546 -15.43 -1.01 -4.68
C ALA A 546 -14.83 -1.89 -3.56
N ALA A 547 -13.53 -1.77 -3.30
CA ALA A 547 -12.89 -2.50 -2.21
C ALA A 547 -13.54 -2.19 -0.85
N GLY A 548 -13.83 -0.92 -0.56
CA GLY A 548 -14.56 -0.49 0.63
C GLY A 548 -15.95 -1.14 0.75
N VAL A 549 -16.69 -1.23 -0.35
CA VAL A 549 -17.99 -1.92 -0.39
C VAL A 549 -17.84 -3.41 -0.05
N PHE A 550 -16.80 -4.09 -0.55
CA PHE A 550 -16.52 -5.48 -0.18
C PHE A 550 -16.23 -5.63 1.33
N TYR A 551 -15.46 -4.72 1.92
CA TYR A 551 -15.27 -4.72 3.38
C TYR A 551 -16.60 -4.52 4.13
N LEU A 552 -17.49 -3.65 3.65
CA LEU A 552 -18.82 -3.46 4.26
C LEU A 552 -19.69 -4.71 4.12
N ILE A 553 -19.69 -5.36 2.96
CA ILE A 553 -20.42 -6.63 2.73
C ILE A 553 -19.97 -7.72 3.72
N LEU A 554 -18.69 -7.76 4.07
CA LEU A 554 -18.16 -8.69 5.07
C LEU A 554 -18.47 -8.26 6.51
N THR A 555 -18.26 -6.99 6.83
CA THR A 555 -18.31 -6.52 8.22
C THR A 555 -19.72 -6.26 8.73
N ILE A 556 -20.67 -5.81 7.88
CA ILE A 556 -22.04 -5.52 8.31
C ILE A 556 -22.78 -6.79 8.80
N PRO A 557 -22.76 -7.93 8.06
CA PRO A 557 -23.38 -9.16 8.55
C PRO A 557 -22.75 -9.66 9.85
N LEU A 558 -21.42 -9.57 9.98
CA LEU A 558 -20.71 -9.94 11.20
C LEU A 558 -21.10 -9.05 12.38
N THR A 559 -21.27 -7.75 12.19
CA THR A 559 -21.75 -6.83 13.22
C THR A 559 -23.17 -7.17 13.66
N HIS A 560 -24.05 -7.52 12.73
CA HIS A 560 -25.40 -7.98 13.08
C HIS A 560 -25.37 -9.32 13.83
N LEU A 561 -24.46 -10.23 13.47
CA LEU A 561 -24.24 -11.48 14.20
C LEU A 561 -23.81 -11.20 15.64
N VAL A 562 -22.88 -10.26 15.87
CA VAL A 562 -22.48 -9.83 17.23
C VAL A 562 -23.69 -9.39 18.03
N ASN A 563 -24.48 -8.48 17.48
CA ASN A 563 -25.66 -7.93 18.15
C ASN A 563 -26.72 -9.03 18.46
N TYR A 564 -26.88 -9.98 17.55
CA TYR A 564 -27.79 -11.12 17.77
C TYR A 564 -27.27 -12.03 18.87
N VAL A 565 -25.98 -12.38 18.87
CA VAL A 565 -25.37 -13.23 19.92
C VAL A 565 -25.45 -12.54 21.29
N ASP A 566 -25.08 -11.24 21.35
CA ASP A 566 -25.16 -10.47 22.59
C ASP A 566 -26.59 -10.44 23.14
N LYS A 567 -27.58 -10.16 22.30
CA LYS A 567 -28.99 -10.18 22.69
C LYS A 567 -29.44 -11.55 23.22
N ARG A 568 -29.02 -12.65 22.58
CA ARG A 568 -29.36 -14.01 23.06
C ARG A 568 -28.71 -14.36 24.39
N LEU A 569 -27.45 -13.94 24.57
CA LEU A 569 -26.71 -14.17 25.82
C LEU A 569 -27.29 -13.37 26.98
N ARG A 570 -27.81 -12.16 26.72
CA ARG A 570 -28.49 -11.34 27.73
C ARG A 570 -29.90 -11.87 28.08
N GLN A 571 -30.66 -12.36 27.11
CA GLN A 571 -32.00 -12.91 27.32
C GLN A 571 -31.99 -14.23 28.10
N GLY A 572 -30.89 -14.96 28.12
CA GLY A 572 -30.72 -16.15 28.98
C GLY A 572 -30.46 -15.83 30.45
N ARG A 573 -30.29 -14.57 30.82
CA ARG A 573 -30.35 -14.07 32.18
C ARG A 573 -31.78 -13.59 32.41
N ALA A 574 -32.60 -14.41 33.04
CA ALA A 574 -33.84 -13.90 33.66
C ALA A 574 -33.41 -12.71 34.53
N SER A 575 -33.92 -11.54 34.23
CA SER A 575 -33.83 -10.39 35.11
C SER A 575 -34.53 -10.80 36.42
N VAL A 576 -33.75 -11.15 37.41
CA VAL A 576 -34.17 -10.96 38.78
C VAL A 576 -34.07 -9.45 38.98
N GLU A 577 -35.09 -8.72 38.55
CA GLU A 577 -35.33 -7.38 39.07
C GLU A 577 -35.41 -7.53 40.58
N PRO A 578 -34.62 -6.78 41.36
CA PRO A 578 -34.90 -6.70 42.79
C PRO A 578 -36.32 -6.11 42.91
N PRO A 579 -37.18 -6.67 43.76
CA PRO A 579 -38.51 -6.13 43.96
C PRO A 579 -38.37 -4.64 44.27
N ASP A 580 -39.12 -3.83 43.56
CA ASP A 580 -39.14 -2.40 43.66
C ASP A 580 -39.17 -1.92 45.12
N GLN A 581 -38.02 -1.48 45.63
CA GLN A 581 -37.95 -0.77 46.91
C GLN A 581 -38.61 0.63 46.83
N VAL A 582 -39.03 1.04 45.65
CA VAL A 582 -39.70 2.33 45.45
C VAL A 582 -41.16 2.28 45.87
N ASP A 583 -41.87 1.14 45.72
CA ASP A 583 -43.25 1.00 46.17
C ASP A 583 -43.38 0.74 47.70
N ALA A 584 -42.33 0.24 48.33
CA ALA A 584 -42.29 0.07 49.79
C ALA A 584 -42.08 1.41 50.53
N LEU A 585 -41.42 2.38 49.94
CA LEU A 585 -41.24 3.73 50.50
C LEU A 585 -42.48 4.62 50.28
N ALA A 586 -43.21 4.43 49.18
CA ALA A 586 -44.45 5.16 48.92
C ALA A 586 -45.62 4.72 49.79
N SER A 587 -45.64 3.44 50.22
CA SER A 587 -46.65 2.93 51.15
C SER A 587 -46.35 3.25 52.64
N ALA A 588 -45.10 3.51 53.00
CA ALA A 588 -44.71 3.87 54.37
C ALA A 588 -44.88 5.36 54.68
N THR A 589 -44.95 6.26 53.70
CA THR A 589 -45.18 7.69 53.90
C THR A 589 -46.64 8.12 53.81
N GLY A 590 -47.56 7.22 53.53
CA GLY A 590 -49.01 7.48 53.45
C GLY A 590 -49.80 7.26 54.75
N GLN A 591 -49.18 6.86 55.89
CA GLN A 591 -49.88 6.54 57.15
C GLN A 591 -49.61 7.48 58.34
N GLU A 592 -48.94 8.62 58.11
CA GLU A 592 -48.75 9.67 59.10
C GLU A 592 -49.29 11.05 58.67
N MET A 593 -50.52 11.10 58.18
CA MET A 593 -51.34 12.32 58.22
C MET A 593 -52.83 11.95 58.13
N LEU A 594 -53.36 11.61 59.26
CA LEU A 594 -54.75 11.82 59.68
C LEU A 594 -54.80 11.95 61.19
#